data_f5eba259f0b1a37c9488db1b85d72410
#
_entry.id   f5eba259f0b1a37c9488db1b85d72410
#
_cell.length_a   1.000
_cell.length_b   1.000
_cell.length_c   1.000
_cell.angle_alpha   90.00
_cell.angle_beta   90.00
_cell.angle_gamma   90.00
#
_symmetry.space_group_name_H-M   'P 1'
#
loop_
_entity.id
_entity.type
_entity.pdbx_description
1 polymer ?
#
loop_
_entity_poly.entity_id
_entity_poly.type
_entity_poly.pdbx_seq_one_letter_code
_entity_poly.pdbx_strand_id
1 'polypeptide(L)'
;MYSLNEPPQPVFSFADAEMGILSSHLIKVIEKVSGQPRLKRLYNKYIEDEMPACDFWIDALERLGINIRLKKEHKFSIPNTGPLLCVANHPYGVIDGIVLCSLLSQVRQDYRILTHRVLRAPAVKDKILPVFFDGTPAALKSNLETRAEATSFLKAGGAIIIFPAGAISLSKKIVNSAFDAPWKTFAAKLALHPDTVTLRFFFEGKNRYCFK
;
A
#
# COMPACT_ATOMS: atom_id res chain seq x y z
N MET A 1 -22.65 -3.46 4.41
CA MET A 1 -23.40 -2.21 4.49
C MET A 1 -22.73 -1.36 5.57
N TYR A 2 -21.77 -0.49 5.18
CA TYR A 2 -21.05 0.35 6.14
C TYR A 2 -21.90 1.55 6.50
N SER A 3 -22.03 1.81 7.80
CA SER A 3 -22.82 2.92 8.36
C SER A 3 -22.32 4.26 7.82
N LEU A 4 -23.25 5.08 7.31
CA LEU A 4 -23.01 6.44 6.78
C LEU A 4 -22.67 7.49 7.85
N ASN A 5 -22.44 7.09 9.12
CA ASN A 5 -22.26 8.00 10.26
C ASN A 5 -20.89 7.92 10.96
N GLU A 6 -19.86 7.35 10.33
CA GLU A 6 -18.50 7.52 10.87
C GLU A 6 -17.99 8.93 10.52
N PRO A 7 -17.47 9.69 11.53
CA PRO A 7 -16.80 10.95 11.23
C PRO A 7 -15.66 10.72 10.25
N PRO A 8 -15.35 11.66 9.35
CA PRO A 8 -14.28 11.50 8.38
C PRO A 8 -12.97 11.20 9.13
N GLN A 9 -12.50 9.96 9.02
CA GLN A 9 -11.25 9.53 9.64
C GLN A 9 -10.13 10.42 9.12
N PRO A 10 -9.22 10.90 9.99
CA PRO A 10 -8.12 11.73 9.54
C PRO A 10 -7.29 10.94 8.53
N VAL A 11 -7.26 11.41 7.31
CA VAL A 11 -6.47 10.81 6.22
C VAL A 11 -5.01 10.77 6.66
N PHE A 12 -4.40 9.57 6.63
CA PHE A 12 -3.00 9.33 7.01
C PHE A 12 -2.65 9.47 8.50
N SER A 13 -3.56 9.31 9.45
CA SER A 13 -3.23 9.28 10.88
C SER A 13 -3.26 7.86 11.44
N PHE A 14 -2.24 7.52 12.24
CA PHE A 14 -2.18 6.30 13.07
C PHE A 14 -2.83 6.50 14.45
N ALA A 15 -3.24 7.73 14.78
CA ALA A 15 -3.89 8.04 16.03
C ALA A 15 -5.38 7.70 15.94
N ASP A 16 -5.78 6.57 16.53
CA ASP A 16 -7.19 6.20 16.68
C ASP A 16 -7.83 6.93 17.86
N ALA A 17 -9.14 7.22 17.75
CA ALA A 17 -9.93 7.86 18.83
C ALA A 17 -10.00 7.00 20.10
N GLU A 18 -9.73 5.70 20.01
CA GLU A 18 -9.74 4.76 21.15
C GLU A 18 -8.40 4.63 21.87
N MET A 19 -7.34 5.27 21.37
CA MET A 19 -6.02 5.25 22.02
C MET A 19 -5.97 6.28 23.15
N GLY A 20 -5.38 5.89 24.28
CA GLY A 20 -5.19 6.80 25.42
C GLY A 20 -4.46 8.10 25.02
N ILE A 21 -4.80 9.21 25.69
CA ILE A 21 -4.36 10.58 25.36
C ILE A 21 -2.84 10.69 25.17
N LEU A 22 -2.04 10.01 26.01
CA LEU A 22 -0.58 10.02 25.94
C LEU A 22 -0.03 9.30 24.69
N SER A 23 -0.60 8.15 24.32
CA SER A 23 -0.18 7.41 23.13
C SER A 23 -0.59 8.11 21.85
N SER A 24 -1.77 8.74 21.81
CA SER A 24 -2.21 9.52 20.65
C SER A 24 -1.36 10.78 20.44
N HIS A 25 -0.89 11.43 21.50
CA HIS A 25 0.04 12.56 21.41
C HIS A 25 1.41 12.16 20.89
N LEU A 26 1.96 11.04 21.37
CA LEU A 26 3.25 10.51 20.92
C LEU A 26 3.18 10.13 19.43
N ILE A 27 2.11 9.47 19.03
CA ILE A 27 1.88 9.13 17.61
C ILE A 27 1.77 10.38 16.75
N LYS A 28 1.01 11.40 17.15
CA LYS A 28 0.91 12.68 16.43
C LYS A 28 2.26 13.40 16.31
N VAL A 29 3.13 13.30 17.32
CA VAL A 29 4.48 13.87 17.23
C VAL A 29 5.33 13.09 16.23
N ILE A 30 5.28 11.76 16.25
CA ILE A 30 5.97 10.90 15.28
C ILE A 30 5.45 11.18 13.87
N GLU A 31 4.16 11.27 13.67
CA GLU A 31 3.52 11.62 12.41
C GLU A 31 3.98 12.97 11.90
N LYS A 32 4.08 13.98 12.77
CA LYS A 32 4.52 15.32 12.43
C LYS A 32 5.98 15.36 11.96
N VAL A 33 6.83 14.52 12.54
CA VAL A 33 8.26 14.40 12.19
C VAL A 33 8.45 13.52 10.95
N SER A 34 7.55 12.57 10.69
CA SER A 34 7.64 11.57 9.61
C SER A 34 7.24 12.07 8.22
N GLY A 35 6.96 13.36 8.04
CA GLY A 35 6.54 13.91 6.75
C GLY A 35 5.05 13.74 6.42
N GLN A 36 4.26 13.17 7.32
CA GLN A 36 2.82 13.01 7.16
C GLN A 36 2.07 14.33 6.87
N PRO A 37 2.38 15.47 7.53
CA PRO A 37 1.76 16.75 7.18
C PRO A 37 2.02 17.17 5.74
N ARG A 38 3.16 16.77 5.17
CA ARG A 38 3.49 17.00 3.76
C ARG A 38 2.60 16.14 2.85
N LEU A 39 2.46 14.85 3.15
CA LEU A 39 1.58 13.94 2.41
C LEU A 39 0.12 14.41 2.46
N LYS A 40 -0.37 14.83 3.62
CA LYS A 40 -1.72 15.38 3.77
C LYS A 40 -1.92 16.64 2.95
N ARG A 41 -0.96 17.56 2.95
CA ARG A 41 -1.02 18.80 2.13
C ARG A 41 -1.03 18.47 0.64
N LEU A 42 -0.19 17.53 0.19
CA LEU A 42 -0.16 17.09 -1.21
C LEU A 42 -1.48 16.45 -1.63
N TYR A 43 -2.08 15.63 -0.75
CA TYR A 43 -3.39 15.03 -1.00
C TYR A 43 -4.51 16.09 -1.06
N ASN A 44 -4.54 17.05 -0.13
CA ASN A 44 -5.54 18.11 -0.15
C ASN A 44 -5.44 18.94 -1.44
N LYS A 45 -4.21 19.26 -1.86
CA LYS A 45 -3.98 19.96 -3.12
C LYS A 45 -4.45 19.15 -4.34
N TYR A 46 -4.25 17.82 -4.33
CA TYR A 46 -4.78 16.93 -5.38
C TYR A 46 -6.31 17.02 -5.46
N ILE A 47 -7.01 17.05 -4.32
CA ILE A 47 -8.47 17.20 -4.28
C ILE A 47 -8.92 18.60 -4.75
N GLU A 48 -8.20 19.65 -4.34
CA GLU A 48 -8.47 21.04 -4.77
C GLU A 48 -8.29 21.22 -6.29
N ASP A 49 -7.31 20.53 -6.88
CA ASP A 49 -7.03 20.57 -8.33
C ASP A 49 -8.04 19.76 -9.17
N GLU A 50 -9.04 19.10 -8.54
CA GLU A 50 -10.09 18.28 -9.17
C GLU A 50 -9.56 17.23 -10.18
N MET A 51 -8.39 16.68 -9.90
CA MET A 51 -7.73 15.70 -10.77
C MET A 51 -8.51 14.39 -10.86
N PRO A 52 -8.56 13.75 -12.06
CA PRO A 52 -9.21 12.45 -12.22
C PRO A 52 -8.58 11.37 -11.33
N ALA A 53 -9.41 10.56 -10.69
CA ALA A 53 -8.94 9.51 -9.77
C ALA A 53 -7.99 8.49 -10.41
N CYS A 54 -8.07 8.30 -11.74
CA CYS A 54 -7.16 7.42 -12.50
C CYS A 54 -5.70 7.92 -12.48
N ASP A 55 -5.48 9.23 -12.33
CA ASP A 55 -4.16 9.83 -12.38
C ASP A 55 -3.54 10.03 -10.97
N PHE A 56 -4.29 9.68 -9.92
CA PHE A 56 -3.88 9.87 -8.53
C PHE A 56 -2.45 9.39 -8.24
N TRP A 57 -2.09 8.20 -8.71
CA TRP A 57 -0.78 7.62 -8.40
C TRP A 57 0.36 8.31 -9.15
N ILE A 58 0.11 8.73 -10.39
CA ILE A 58 1.08 9.44 -11.23
C ILE A 58 1.30 10.83 -10.64
N ASP A 59 0.22 11.56 -10.37
CA ASP A 59 0.27 12.88 -9.71
C ASP A 59 0.97 12.81 -8.34
N ALA A 60 0.70 11.76 -7.55
CA ALA A 60 1.38 11.57 -6.27
C ALA A 60 2.90 11.42 -6.43
N LEU A 61 3.38 10.68 -7.42
CA LEU A 61 4.81 10.55 -7.71
C LEU A 61 5.43 11.87 -8.14
N GLU A 62 4.77 12.61 -9.01
CA GLU A 62 5.22 13.93 -9.49
C GLU A 62 5.32 14.93 -8.34
N ARG A 63 4.29 15.06 -7.52
CA ARG A 63 4.28 15.95 -6.35
C ARG A 63 5.32 15.56 -5.29
N LEU A 64 5.63 14.28 -5.17
CA LEU A 64 6.68 13.79 -4.29
C LEU A 64 8.08 13.95 -4.90
N GLY A 65 8.19 14.28 -6.19
CA GLY A 65 9.45 14.39 -6.92
C GLY A 65 10.14 13.03 -7.11
N ILE A 66 9.35 11.95 -7.26
CA ILE A 66 9.86 10.59 -7.38
C ILE A 66 9.98 10.21 -8.84
N ASN A 67 11.20 9.83 -9.24
CA ASN A 67 11.48 9.30 -10.56
C ASN A 67 11.68 7.79 -10.52
N ILE A 68 10.89 7.04 -11.28
CA ILE A 68 11.01 5.60 -11.41
C ILE A 68 12.10 5.28 -12.44
N ARG A 69 13.06 4.45 -12.05
CA ARG A 69 14.08 3.91 -12.95
C ARG A 69 13.90 2.40 -13.05
N LEU A 70 13.48 1.92 -14.21
CA LEU A 70 13.40 0.49 -14.51
C LEU A 70 14.71 0.03 -15.13
N LYS A 71 15.24 -1.13 -14.68
CA LYS A 71 16.41 -1.74 -15.32
C LYS A 71 16.02 -2.22 -16.71
N LYS A 72 16.74 -1.76 -17.74
CA LYS A 72 16.44 -2.05 -19.16
C LYS A 72 16.47 -3.55 -19.51
N GLU A 73 17.16 -4.35 -18.72
CA GLU A 73 17.32 -5.81 -18.89
C GLU A 73 16.03 -6.58 -18.59
N HIS A 74 15.12 -5.98 -17.80
CA HIS A 74 13.86 -6.61 -17.42
C HIS A 74 12.72 -6.10 -18.30
N LYS A 75 12.59 -6.69 -19.50
CA LYS A 75 11.36 -6.55 -20.28
C LYS A 75 10.26 -7.36 -19.57
N PHE A 76 9.48 -6.72 -18.71
CA PHE A 76 8.24 -7.32 -18.21
C PHE A 76 7.05 -6.66 -18.90
N SER A 77 6.07 -7.47 -19.21
CA SER A 77 4.77 -6.98 -19.67
C SER A 77 3.76 -7.22 -18.56
N ILE A 78 3.08 -6.17 -18.16
CA ILE A 78 1.95 -6.31 -17.25
C ILE A 78 0.77 -6.80 -18.09
N PRO A 79 0.18 -7.97 -17.79
CA PRO A 79 -1.03 -8.42 -18.46
C PRO A 79 -2.17 -7.42 -18.28
N ASN A 80 -2.83 -7.04 -19.37
CA ASN A 80 -3.94 -6.10 -19.34
C ASN A 80 -5.26 -6.74 -18.86
N THR A 81 -5.33 -8.06 -18.82
CA THR A 81 -6.49 -8.83 -18.34
C THR A 81 -6.04 -10.12 -17.65
N GLY A 82 -6.96 -10.78 -16.94
CA GLY A 82 -6.73 -12.04 -16.26
C GLY A 82 -6.14 -11.88 -14.85
N PRO A 83 -6.14 -12.97 -14.05
CA PRO A 83 -5.69 -12.93 -12.67
C PRO A 83 -4.20 -12.63 -12.59
N LEU A 84 -3.85 -11.54 -11.92
CA LEU A 84 -2.49 -11.06 -11.77
C LEU A 84 -2.14 -10.84 -10.30
N LEU A 85 -1.04 -11.42 -9.86
CA LEU A 85 -0.47 -11.17 -8.55
C LEU A 85 0.86 -10.42 -8.68
N CYS A 86 0.94 -9.21 -8.15
CA CYS A 86 2.17 -8.43 -8.04
C CYS A 86 2.71 -8.56 -6.61
N VAL A 87 3.91 -9.14 -6.47
CA VAL A 87 4.61 -9.26 -5.19
C VAL A 87 5.89 -8.43 -5.20
N ALA A 88 6.20 -7.76 -4.10
CA ALA A 88 7.40 -6.95 -3.98
C ALA A 88 7.98 -6.96 -2.56
N ASN A 89 9.30 -6.69 -2.45
CA ASN A 89 9.90 -6.24 -1.21
C ASN A 89 9.44 -4.79 -0.88
N HIS A 90 9.69 -4.33 0.35
CA HIS A 90 9.06 -3.09 0.85
C HIS A 90 10.03 -2.11 1.53
N PRO A 91 11.13 -1.70 0.85
CA PRO A 91 12.16 -0.87 1.48
C PRO A 91 11.78 0.59 1.69
N TYR A 92 10.85 1.15 0.91
CA TYR A 92 10.47 2.56 0.96
C TYR A 92 9.05 2.80 1.52
N GLY A 93 8.36 1.75 1.94
CA GLY A 93 7.03 1.86 2.55
C GLY A 93 5.98 2.35 1.56
N VAL A 94 5.23 3.40 1.92
CA VAL A 94 4.12 3.92 1.11
C VAL A 94 4.51 4.18 -0.35
N ILE A 95 5.75 4.60 -0.58
CA ILE A 95 6.26 4.92 -1.93
C ILE A 95 6.25 3.69 -2.83
N ASP A 96 6.63 2.51 -2.32
CA ASP A 96 6.62 1.27 -3.11
C ASP A 96 5.20 0.95 -3.61
N GLY A 97 4.21 1.17 -2.75
CA GLY A 97 2.80 1.00 -3.09
C GLY A 97 2.33 1.98 -4.17
N ILE A 98 2.69 3.26 -4.04
CA ILE A 98 2.36 4.29 -5.03
C ILE A 98 2.99 3.95 -6.38
N VAL A 99 4.26 3.53 -6.41
CA VAL A 99 4.96 3.12 -7.64
C VAL A 99 4.26 1.95 -8.31
N LEU A 100 3.95 0.87 -7.58
CA LEU A 100 3.27 -0.29 -8.17
C LEU A 100 1.88 0.05 -8.69
N CYS A 101 1.12 0.84 -7.93
CA CYS A 101 -0.20 1.30 -8.38
C CYS A 101 -0.09 2.19 -9.63
N SER A 102 0.92 3.08 -9.72
CA SER A 102 1.11 3.91 -10.90
C SER A 102 1.49 3.09 -12.15
N LEU A 103 2.29 2.04 -11.99
CA LEU A 103 2.63 1.13 -13.09
C LEU A 103 1.41 0.33 -13.56
N LEU A 104 0.58 -0.17 -12.64
CA LEU A 104 -0.61 -0.92 -13.00
C LEU A 104 -1.69 -0.02 -13.61
N SER A 105 -1.91 1.19 -13.07
CA SER A 105 -2.95 2.09 -13.54
C SER A 105 -2.78 2.51 -15.01
N GLN A 106 -1.56 2.48 -15.53
CA GLN A 106 -1.26 2.77 -16.94
C GLN A 106 -1.64 1.62 -17.88
N VAL A 107 -1.88 0.42 -17.36
CA VAL A 107 -2.16 -0.77 -18.18
C VAL A 107 -3.58 -1.27 -17.94
N ARG A 108 -4.07 -1.26 -16.69
CA ARG A 108 -5.40 -1.77 -16.32
C ARG A 108 -5.97 -1.05 -15.10
N GLN A 109 -7.29 -1.00 -15.03
CA GLN A 109 -7.99 -0.32 -13.93
C GLN A 109 -8.54 -1.27 -12.87
N ASP A 110 -8.56 -2.58 -13.11
CA ASP A 110 -9.04 -3.63 -12.23
C ASP A 110 -7.91 -4.16 -11.35
N TYR A 111 -7.32 -3.31 -10.54
CA TYR A 111 -6.29 -3.69 -9.56
C TYR A 111 -6.67 -3.22 -8.15
N ARG A 112 -6.17 -3.93 -7.15
CA ARG A 112 -6.28 -3.58 -5.73
C ARG A 112 -4.97 -3.86 -5.00
N ILE A 113 -4.70 -3.06 -3.97
CA ILE A 113 -3.49 -3.19 -3.14
C ILE A 113 -3.88 -3.52 -1.69
N LEU A 114 -3.23 -4.55 -1.11
CA LEU A 114 -3.31 -4.81 0.32
C LEU A 114 -2.36 -3.88 1.05
N THR A 115 -2.92 -2.99 1.87
CA THR A 115 -2.13 -2.02 2.63
C THR A 115 -2.77 -1.69 3.97
N HIS A 116 -2.04 -0.98 4.83
CA HIS A 116 -2.56 -0.57 6.13
C HIS A 116 -3.80 0.33 5.96
N ARG A 117 -4.84 0.11 6.78
CA ARG A 117 -6.11 0.86 6.73
C ARG A 117 -5.94 2.39 6.73
N VAL A 118 -4.91 2.89 7.42
CA VAL A 118 -4.58 4.32 7.53
C VAL A 118 -4.27 4.97 6.18
N LEU A 119 -3.84 4.18 5.19
CA LEU A 119 -3.53 4.68 3.84
C LEU A 119 -4.75 4.75 2.91
N ARG A 120 -5.94 4.53 3.44
CA ARG A 120 -7.20 4.58 2.69
C ARG A 120 -7.58 6.04 2.38
N ALA A 121 -7.05 6.56 1.29
CA ALA A 121 -7.43 7.86 0.78
C ALA A 121 -8.78 7.79 0.05
N PRO A 122 -9.72 8.74 0.27
CA PRO A 122 -11.04 8.73 -0.38
C PRO A 122 -11.00 8.61 -1.89
N ALA A 123 -10.05 9.28 -2.56
CA ALA A 123 -9.89 9.26 -4.02
C ALA A 123 -9.57 7.86 -4.59
N VAL A 124 -9.00 6.97 -3.80
CA VAL A 124 -8.57 5.63 -4.21
C VAL A 124 -9.11 4.52 -3.32
N LYS A 125 -10.15 4.80 -2.56
CA LYS A 125 -10.75 3.85 -1.59
C LYS A 125 -11.08 2.48 -2.20
N ASP A 126 -11.52 2.47 -3.47
CA ASP A 126 -11.92 1.25 -4.18
C ASP A 126 -10.71 0.43 -4.67
N LYS A 127 -9.51 1.01 -4.63
CA LYS A 127 -8.25 0.32 -4.96
C LYS A 127 -7.58 -0.29 -3.72
N ILE A 128 -8.05 0.01 -2.51
CA ILE A 128 -7.40 -0.39 -1.27
C ILE A 128 -8.16 -1.52 -0.59
N LEU A 129 -7.45 -2.61 -0.34
CA LEU A 129 -7.85 -3.71 0.53
C LEU A 129 -7.17 -3.49 1.91
N PRO A 130 -7.93 -3.05 2.93
CA PRO A 130 -7.35 -2.61 4.18
C PRO A 130 -6.88 -3.78 5.05
N VAL A 131 -5.70 -3.65 5.64
CA VAL A 131 -5.14 -4.59 6.61
C VAL A 131 -5.00 -3.89 7.96
N PHE A 132 -5.38 -4.60 9.02
CA PHE A 132 -5.35 -4.16 10.40
C PHE A 132 -4.22 -4.87 11.15
N PHE A 133 -3.44 -4.14 11.93
CA PHE A 133 -2.27 -4.67 12.65
C PHE A 133 -2.40 -4.57 14.18
N ASP A 134 -3.53 -4.14 14.70
CA ASP A 134 -3.77 -3.94 16.13
C ASP A 134 -3.94 -5.25 16.94
N GLY A 135 -4.04 -6.40 16.27
CA GLY A 135 -4.09 -7.72 16.91
C GLY A 135 -5.40 -8.04 17.64
N THR A 136 -6.41 -7.17 17.55
CA THR A 136 -7.71 -7.39 18.19
C THR A 136 -8.51 -8.50 17.48
N PRO A 137 -9.49 -9.15 18.15
CA PRO A 137 -10.39 -10.10 17.49
C PRO A 137 -11.15 -9.49 16.31
N ALA A 138 -11.54 -8.22 16.41
CA ALA A 138 -12.18 -7.48 15.33
C ALA A 138 -11.26 -7.31 14.13
N ALA A 139 -10.00 -6.91 14.35
CA ALA A 139 -8.98 -6.82 13.31
C ALA A 139 -8.70 -8.15 12.64
N LEU A 140 -8.63 -9.23 13.41
CA LEU A 140 -8.47 -10.58 12.86
C LEU A 140 -9.63 -10.97 11.94
N LYS A 141 -10.87 -10.71 12.35
CA LYS A 141 -12.06 -10.94 11.53
C LYS A 141 -12.01 -10.11 10.24
N SER A 142 -11.77 -8.80 10.34
CA SER A 142 -11.66 -7.92 9.19
C SER A 142 -10.54 -8.34 8.23
N ASN A 143 -9.39 -8.78 8.76
CA ASN A 143 -8.30 -9.30 7.93
C ASN A 143 -8.66 -10.61 7.20
N LEU A 144 -9.50 -11.45 7.78
CA LEU A 144 -10.01 -12.64 7.08
C LEU A 144 -10.96 -12.25 5.95
N GLU A 145 -11.85 -11.30 6.19
CA GLU A 145 -12.74 -10.73 5.17
C GLU A 145 -11.95 -10.10 4.01
N THR A 146 -10.96 -9.26 4.32
CA THR A 146 -10.05 -8.66 3.32
C THR A 146 -9.32 -9.72 2.48
N ARG A 147 -8.85 -10.81 3.10
CA ARG A 147 -8.20 -11.92 2.37
C ARG A 147 -9.18 -12.66 1.47
N ALA A 148 -10.40 -12.91 1.93
CA ALA A 148 -11.46 -13.53 1.13
C ALA A 148 -11.82 -12.63 -0.07
N GLU A 149 -11.95 -11.33 0.13
CA GLU A 149 -12.20 -10.35 -0.92
C GLU A 149 -11.05 -10.32 -1.94
N ALA A 150 -9.79 -10.26 -1.48
CA ALA A 150 -8.62 -10.31 -2.36
C ALA A 150 -8.60 -11.59 -3.22
N THR A 151 -8.92 -12.73 -2.60
CA THR A 151 -8.97 -14.01 -3.31
C THR A 151 -10.08 -14.02 -4.35
N SER A 152 -11.28 -13.56 -4.00
CA SER A 152 -12.42 -13.49 -4.92
C SER A 152 -12.15 -12.53 -6.08
N PHE A 153 -11.52 -11.38 -5.80
CA PHE A 153 -11.16 -10.40 -6.81
C PHE A 153 -10.12 -10.95 -7.80
N LEU A 154 -9.10 -11.66 -7.30
CA LEU A 154 -8.12 -12.32 -8.14
C LEU A 154 -8.78 -13.41 -9.03
N LYS A 155 -9.66 -14.24 -8.46
CA LYS A 155 -10.42 -15.26 -9.19
C LYS A 155 -11.29 -14.70 -10.30
N ALA A 156 -11.82 -13.50 -10.10
CA ALA A 156 -12.59 -12.78 -11.11
C ALA A 156 -11.73 -12.14 -12.22
N GLY A 157 -10.42 -12.39 -12.23
CA GLY A 157 -9.49 -11.87 -13.23
C GLY A 157 -8.82 -10.56 -12.85
N GLY A 158 -9.05 -10.04 -11.64
CA GLY A 158 -8.44 -8.79 -11.17
C GLY A 158 -6.95 -8.92 -10.81
N ALA A 159 -6.29 -7.79 -10.63
CA ALA A 159 -4.90 -7.73 -10.21
C ALA A 159 -4.77 -7.40 -8.71
N ILE A 160 -3.94 -8.13 -8.00
CA ILE A 160 -3.64 -7.90 -6.58
C ILE A 160 -2.17 -7.50 -6.40
N ILE A 161 -1.96 -6.41 -5.68
CA ILE A 161 -0.63 -5.97 -5.23
C ILE A 161 -0.49 -6.32 -3.76
N ILE A 162 0.60 -7.00 -3.40
CA ILE A 162 0.89 -7.37 -2.01
C ILE A 162 2.38 -7.25 -1.70
N PHE A 163 2.68 -6.79 -0.49
CA PHE A 163 4.01 -6.84 0.14
C PHE A 163 4.01 -7.98 1.16
N PRO A 164 4.52 -9.18 0.80
CA PRO A 164 4.27 -10.40 1.58
C PRO A 164 4.87 -10.40 2.99
N ALA A 165 5.91 -9.59 3.23
CA ALA A 165 6.50 -9.42 4.56
C ALA A 165 5.49 -8.80 5.55
N GLY A 166 4.54 -7.98 5.05
CA GLY A 166 3.55 -7.26 5.87
C GLY A 166 4.16 -6.16 6.76
N ALA A 167 5.40 -5.78 6.47
CA ALA A 167 6.13 -4.71 7.15
C ALA A 167 7.18 -4.12 6.21
N ILE A 168 7.64 -2.90 6.51
CA ILE A 168 8.72 -2.26 5.78
C ILE A 168 10.02 -3.06 6.00
N SER A 169 10.81 -3.21 4.93
CA SER A 169 12.12 -3.86 5.00
C SER A 169 13.07 -3.09 5.92
N LEU A 170 13.72 -3.78 6.83
CA LEU A 170 14.60 -3.19 7.83
C LEU A 170 16.07 -3.50 7.54
N SER A 171 16.94 -2.53 7.82
CA SER A 171 18.39 -2.75 7.83
C SER A 171 18.90 -2.75 9.29
N LYS A 172 19.61 -3.81 9.67
CA LYS A 172 20.20 -3.91 11.01
C LYS A 172 21.38 -2.94 11.24
N LYS A 173 22.00 -2.43 10.16
CA LYS A 173 23.11 -1.46 10.21
C LYS A 173 22.96 -0.42 9.11
N ILE A 174 23.51 0.78 9.34
CA ILE A 174 23.46 1.90 8.39
C ILE A 174 24.04 1.54 7.02
N VAL A 175 25.01 0.64 6.97
CA VAL A 175 25.73 0.25 5.74
C VAL A 175 25.10 -0.95 5.03
N ASN A 176 24.29 -1.77 5.71
CA ASN A 176 23.73 -3.00 5.15
C ASN A 176 22.48 -2.73 4.31
N SER A 177 22.23 -3.62 3.35
CA SER A 177 20.97 -3.65 2.59
C SER A 177 19.77 -3.85 3.52
N ALA A 178 18.61 -3.35 3.13
CA ALA A 178 17.37 -3.65 3.82
C ALA A 178 16.86 -5.03 3.40
N PHE A 179 16.37 -5.81 4.36
CA PHE A 179 15.79 -7.13 4.13
C PHE A 179 14.36 -7.15 4.65
N ASP A 180 13.51 -7.84 3.91
CA ASP A 180 12.16 -8.13 4.35
C ASP A 180 12.16 -9.07 5.55
N ALA A 181 11.16 -8.94 6.41
CA ALA A 181 10.78 -10.00 7.33
C ALA A 181 10.33 -11.25 6.52
N PRO A 182 10.30 -12.44 7.13
CA PRO A 182 9.83 -13.64 6.46
C PRO A 182 8.46 -13.44 5.79
N TRP A 183 8.37 -13.79 4.53
CA TRP A 183 7.15 -13.64 3.74
C TRP A 183 6.04 -14.52 4.27
N LYS A 184 4.84 -13.96 4.41
CA LYS A 184 3.65 -14.67 4.88
C LYS A 184 3.07 -15.53 3.78
N THR A 185 2.49 -16.67 4.18
CA THR A 185 1.97 -17.70 3.27
C THR A 185 0.76 -17.26 2.41
N PHE A 186 0.11 -16.15 2.75
CA PHE A 186 -1.06 -15.69 2.01
C PHE A 186 -0.73 -15.34 0.55
N ALA A 187 0.41 -14.69 0.29
CA ALA A 187 0.86 -14.42 -1.08
C ALA A 187 1.08 -15.70 -1.88
N ALA A 188 1.66 -16.76 -1.25
CA ALA A 188 1.84 -18.04 -1.90
C ALA A 188 0.47 -18.70 -2.22
N LYS A 189 -0.53 -18.60 -1.34
CA LYS A 189 -1.88 -19.11 -1.60
C LYS A 189 -2.53 -18.41 -2.80
N LEU A 190 -2.32 -17.10 -2.97
CA LEU A 190 -2.81 -16.37 -4.15
C LEU A 190 -2.08 -16.80 -5.42
N ALA A 191 -0.74 -16.99 -5.35
CA ALA A 191 0.07 -17.41 -6.49
C ALA A 191 -0.27 -18.82 -7.00
N LEU A 192 -0.74 -19.69 -6.12
CA LEU A 192 -1.14 -21.07 -6.48
C LEU A 192 -2.55 -21.15 -7.09
N HIS A 193 -3.28 -20.04 -7.17
CA HIS A 193 -4.58 -20.06 -7.82
C HIS A 193 -4.40 -20.29 -9.35
N PRO A 194 -5.21 -21.16 -9.97
CA PRO A 194 -5.13 -21.44 -11.41
C PRO A 194 -5.11 -20.15 -12.26
N ASP A 195 -4.34 -20.18 -13.34
CA ASP A 195 -4.19 -19.09 -14.32
C ASP A 195 -3.61 -17.78 -13.78
N THR A 196 -3.18 -17.75 -12.51
CA THR A 196 -2.58 -16.55 -11.91
C THR A 196 -1.17 -16.32 -12.46
N VAL A 197 -1.02 -15.22 -13.19
CA VAL A 197 0.31 -14.68 -13.51
C VAL A 197 0.89 -14.00 -12.28
N THR A 198 2.11 -14.36 -11.90
CA THR A 198 2.81 -13.72 -10.77
C THR A 198 3.97 -12.88 -11.26
N LEU A 199 3.89 -11.57 -11.08
CA LEU A 199 4.99 -10.64 -11.33
C LEU A 199 5.71 -10.31 -10.03
N ARG A 200 7.03 -10.44 -10.06
CA ARG A 200 7.92 -10.12 -8.94
C ARG A 200 8.62 -8.81 -9.21
N PHE A 201 8.41 -7.84 -8.33
CA PHE A 201 9.09 -6.56 -8.35
C PHE A 201 10.15 -6.52 -7.24
N PHE A 202 11.25 -5.89 -7.52
CA PHE A 202 12.31 -5.68 -6.54
C PHE A 202 12.70 -4.21 -6.50
N PHE A 203 12.44 -3.58 -5.36
CA PHE A 203 12.90 -2.23 -5.09
C PHE A 203 14.32 -2.27 -4.54
N GLU A 204 15.25 -1.67 -5.28
CA GLU A 204 16.66 -1.61 -4.90
C GLU A 204 16.88 -0.47 -3.89
N GLY A 205 17.68 -0.72 -2.86
CA GLY A 205 18.07 0.28 -1.87
C GLY A 205 17.34 0.14 -0.52
N LYS A 206 17.34 1.23 0.24
CA LYS A 206 16.74 1.31 1.57
C LYS A 206 16.33 2.74 1.91
N ASN A 207 15.32 2.90 2.73
CA ASN A 207 15.00 4.19 3.33
C ASN A 207 16.03 4.50 4.44
N ARG A 208 16.72 5.64 4.33
CA ARG A 208 17.66 6.11 5.36
C ARG A 208 16.96 6.61 6.63
N TYR A 209 15.68 6.93 6.52
CA TYR A 209 14.86 7.52 7.57
C TYR A 209 13.79 6.53 8.09
N CYS A 210 14.03 5.23 7.98
CA CYS A 210 13.15 4.25 8.58
C CYS A 210 13.24 4.42 10.10
N PHE A 211 12.19 4.96 10.69
CA PHE A 211 12.02 5.13 12.12
C PHE A 211 12.21 3.80 12.84
N LYS A 212 13.00 3.84 13.90
CA LYS A 212 13.10 2.77 14.88
C LYS A 212 11.89 2.79 15.78
#